data_0cdc2c9e3da9b883ce522d7c93ae1086
#
_entry.id   0cdc2c9e3da9b883ce522d7c93ae1086
#
_cell.length_a   1.000
_cell.length_b   1.000
_cell.length_c   1.000
_cell.angle_alpha   90.00
_cell.angle_beta   90.00
_cell.angle_gamma   90.00
#
_symmetry.space_group_name_H-M   'P 1'
#
loop_
_entity.id
_entity.type
_entity.pdbx_description
1 polymer ?
#
loop_
_entity_poly.entity_id
_entity_poly.type
_entity_poly.pdbx_seq_one_letter_code
_entity_poly.pdbx_strand_id
1 'polypeptide(L)'
;MMYEAKKASGLSQKERVRRRIHTPIDQENYTFFPAKEPRDFFGESSTLSVAVYARVSTGNVEQTSSYELQKKYYEDYVRRHPNWNLVRIYADEGISGTSLARREQFHQMITDCKAGKIDLILTKGVSRFARNVVDCISTVRMLSELSSPVGVFFESECIFSLKDDSQMALSFQATMAQEESHTRSRSMETSLRMRLDGGLPLTPKLLGYSHDSEGNLVVNPKE
;
A
#
# COMPACT_ATOMS: atom_id res chain seq x y z
N MET A 1 -59.46 -10.00 -2.29
CA MET A 1 -58.32 -9.16 -1.79
C MET A 1 -58.52 -8.49 -0.43
N MET A 2 -59.70 -8.31 0.11
CA MET A 2 -59.89 -7.67 1.44
C MET A 2 -59.79 -8.65 2.64
N TYR A 3 -59.84 -9.95 2.44
CA TYR A 3 -59.81 -10.96 3.52
C TYR A 3 -58.40 -11.36 3.97
N GLU A 4 -57.38 -11.19 3.13
CA GLU A 4 -55.96 -11.47 3.50
C GLU A 4 -55.29 -10.36 4.29
N ALA A 5 -55.70 -9.12 4.10
CA ALA A 5 -55.14 -7.97 4.81
C ALA A 5 -55.47 -7.98 6.34
N LYS A 6 -56.59 -8.57 6.73
CA LYS A 6 -57.00 -8.68 8.16
C LYS A 6 -56.24 -9.75 8.95
N LYS A 7 -55.67 -10.78 8.29
CA LYS A 7 -54.86 -11.82 8.95
C LYS A 7 -53.42 -11.37 9.28
N ALA A 8 -52.94 -10.29 8.67
CA ALA A 8 -51.58 -9.78 8.88
C ALA A 8 -51.44 -8.90 10.15
N SER A 9 -52.51 -8.40 10.72
CA SER A 9 -52.50 -7.49 11.89
C SER A 9 -52.27 -8.18 13.25
N GLY A 10 -52.34 -9.51 13.31
CA GLY A 10 -52.16 -10.29 14.54
C GLY A 10 -50.83 -10.99 14.71
N LEU A 11 -49.88 -10.85 13.75
CA LEU A 11 -48.59 -11.53 13.80
C LEU A 11 -47.58 -10.75 14.64
N SER A 12 -46.89 -11.46 15.51
CA SER A 12 -45.78 -10.88 16.27
C SER A 12 -44.68 -10.37 15.35
N GLN A 13 -43.84 -9.44 15.84
CA GLN A 13 -42.76 -8.87 15.05
C GLN A 13 -41.77 -9.96 14.54
N LYS A 14 -41.56 -11.02 15.32
CA LYS A 14 -40.77 -12.21 14.93
C LYS A 14 -41.40 -12.99 13.78
N GLU A 15 -42.70 -13.15 13.77
CA GLU A 15 -43.42 -13.85 12.70
C GLU A 15 -43.48 -13.05 11.41
N ARG A 16 -43.58 -11.71 11.51
CA ARG A 16 -43.47 -10.83 10.33
C ARG A 16 -42.09 -10.92 9.67
N VAL A 17 -41.00 -10.97 10.49
CA VAL A 17 -39.64 -11.13 9.99
C VAL A 17 -39.43 -12.51 9.38
N ARG A 18 -39.90 -13.59 10.05
CA ARG A 18 -39.87 -14.96 9.49
C ARG A 18 -40.58 -15.08 8.16
N ARG A 19 -41.78 -14.49 8.03
CA ARG A 19 -42.52 -14.50 6.74
C ARG A 19 -41.78 -13.76 5.63
N ARG A 20 -41.11 -12.63 5.94
CA ARG A 20 -40.29 -11.92 4.94
C ARG A 20 -39.13 -12.78 4.45
N ILE A 21 -38.50 -13.56 5.33
CA ILE A 21 -37.34 -14.43 5.01
C ILE A 21 -37.82 -15.68 4.23
N HIS A 22 -39.08 -16.15 4.45
CA HIS A 22 -39.61 -17.34 3.79
C HIS A 22 -40.60 -17.03 2.66
N THR A 23 -40.71 -15.77 2.22
CA THR A 23 -41.47 -15.48 0.99
C THR A 23 -40.71 -16.14 -0.16
N PRO A 24 -41.34 -17.03 -0.94
CA PRO A 24 -40.68 -17.62 -2.10
C PRO A 24 -40.17 -16.49 -2.99
N ILE A 25 -38.90 -16.54 -3.31
CA ILE A 25 -38.29 -15.55 -4.19
C ILE A 25 -38.85 -15.80 -5.58
N ASP A 26 -39.53 -14.79 -6.12
CA ASP A 26 -40.06 -14.84 -7.45
C ASP A 26 -38.90 -14.85 -8.45
N GLN A 27 -38.70 -15.98 -9.13
CA GLN A 27 -37.51 -16.19 -9.99
C GLN A 27 -37.43 -15.20 -11.17
N GLU A 28 -38.54 -14.54 -11.49
CA GLU A 28 -38.56 -13.53 -12.56
C GLU A 28 -38.07 -12.14 -12.12
N ASN A 29 -37.96 -11.87 -10.80
CA ASN A 29 -37.67 -10.55 -10.26
C ASN A 29 -36.31 -10.41 -9.58
N TYR A 30 -35.41 -11.40 -9.68
CA TYR A 30 -34.07 -11.24 -9.15
C TYR A 30 -33.02 -11.74 -10.14
N THR A 31 -31.87 -11.04 -10.13
CA THR A 31 -30.68 -11.46 -10.86
C THR A 31 -29.75 -12.18 -9.90
N PHE A 32 -29.51 -13.46 -10.14
CA PHE A 32 -28.55 -14.23 -9.37
C PHE A 32 -27.13 -13.86 -9.80
N PHE A 33 -26.38 -13.27 -8.91
CA PHE A 33 -24.94 -13.09 -9.05
C PHE A 33 -24.26 -14.22 -8.27
N PRO A 34 -23.69 -15.25 -8.94
CA PRO A 34 -22.94 -16.28 -8.23
C PRO A 34 -21.77 -15.62 -7.50
N ALA A 35 -21.60 -15.98 -6.23
CA ALA A 35 -20.41 -15.59 -5.51
C ALA A 35 -19.19 -16.10 -6.30
N LYS A 36 -18.27 -15.20 -6.66
CA LYS A 36 -17.00 -15.63 -7.23
C LYS A 36 -16.31 -16.49 -6.16
N GLU A 37 -15.93 -17.72 -6.54
CA GLU A 37 -15.11 -18.53 -5.66
C GLU A 37 -13.84 -17.75 -5.31
N PRO A 38 -13.48 -17.64 -4.01
CA PRO A 38 -12.29 -16.94 -3.60
C PRO A 38 -11.08 -17.64 -4.25
N ARG A 39 -10.30 -16.90 -5.06
CA ARG A 39 -9.05 -17.44 -5.60
C ARG A 39 -8.09 -17.71 -4.46
N ASP A 40 -7.51 -18.89 -4.44
CA ASP A 40 -6.44 -19.22 -3.53
C ASP A 40 -5.12 -18.67 -4.07
N PHE A 41 -4.70 -17.52 -3.57
CA PHE A 41 -3.48 -16.82 -4.00
C PHE A 41 -2.19 -17.47 -3.47
N PHE A 42 -2.28 -18.32 -2.44
CA PHE A 42 -1.13 -18.91 -1.77
C PHE A 42 -1.14 -20.44 -1.80
N GLY A 43 -2.22 -21.04 -2.30
CA GLY A 43 -2.34 -22.48 -2.48
C GLY A 43 -1.89 -22.94 -3.86
N GLU A 44 -1.93 -24.26 -4.06
CA GLU A 44 -1.39 -24.90 -5.26
C GLU A 44 -2.38 -24.98 -6.43
N SER A 45 -3.59 -24.46 -6.29
CA SER A 45 -4.70 -24.77 -7.21
C SER A 45 -4.72 -23.96 -8.51
N SER A 46 -4.00 -22.84 -8.61
CA SER A 46 -4.01 -22.00 -9.82
C SER A 46 -2.68 -21.29 -10.05
N THR A 47 -2.25 -21.22 -11.30
CA THR A 47 -1.07 -20.44 -11.69
C THR A 47 -1.40 -18.96 -11.62
N LEU A 48 -0.58 -18.17 -10.93
CA LEU A 48 -0.74 -16.72 -10.76
C LEU A 48 0.35 -15.97 -11.50
N SER A 49 -0.05 -14.94 -12.21
CA SER A 49 0.84 -13.94 -12.82
C SER A 49 1.24 -12.92 -11.78
N VAL A 50 2.49 -12.99 -11.32
CA VAL A 50 2.99 -12.17 -10.21
C VAL A 50 3.86 -11.03 -10.74
N ALA A 51 3.60 -9.83 -10.26
CA ALA A 51 4.45 -8.66 -10.47
C ALA A 51 5.09 -8.22 -9.15
N VAL A 52 6.28 -7.65 -9.23
CA VAL A 52 6.94 -7.03 -8.08
C VAL A 52 6.99 -5.53 -8.29
N TYR A 53 6.64 -4.77 -7.25
CA TYR A 53 6.85 -3.33 -7.24
C TYR A 53 7.90 -2.92 -6.21
N ALA A 54 8.95 -2.25 -6.67
CA ALA A 54 10.05 -1.76 -5.85
C ALA A 54 10.27 -0.26 -6.01
N ARG A 55 10.73 0.40 -4.94
CA ARG A 55 11.26 1.77 -4.99
C ARG A 55 12.73 1.74 -4.59
N VAL A 56 13.57 2.19 -5.48
CA VAL A 56 15.03 2.25 -5.28
C VAL A 56 15.48 3.70 -5.15
N SER A 57 16.37 3.97 -4.20
CA SER A 57 16.99 5.31 -4.08
C SER A 57 18.16 5.41 -5.05
N THR A 58 18.23 6.50 -5.80
CA THR A 58 19.36 6.80 -6.70
C THR A 58 20.29 7.80 -6.00
N GLY A 59 21.53 7.45 -5.81
CA GLY A 59 22.47 8.39 -5.21
C GLY A 59 23.94 7.93 -5.15
N ASN A 60 24.23 6.65 -5.09
CA ASN A 60 25.60 6.13 -5.03
C ASN A 60 25.74 4.79 -5.74
N VAL A 61 26.97 4.47 -6.17
CA VAL A 61 27.34 3.18 -6.81
C VAL A 61 26.95 1.97 -5.93
N GLU A 62 26.95 2.11 -4.60
CA GLU A 62 26.50 1.10 -3.65
C GLU A 62 24.99 0.78 -3.77
N GLN A 63 24.21 1.66 -4.36
CA GLN A 63 22.75 1.49 -4.48
C GLN A 63 22.34 0.70 -5.72
N THR A 64 23.18 0.64 -6.74
CA THR A 64 22.98 -0.26 -7.88
C THR A 64 23.08 -1.71 -7.41
N SER A 65 24.01 -2.00 -6.50
CA SER A 65 24.13 -3.32 -5.87
C SER A 65 22.91 -3.67 -5.01
N SER A 66 22.30 -2.66 -4.38
CA SER A 66 21.07 -2.83 -3.59
C SER A 66 19.83 -3.18 -4.46
N TYR A 67 19.71 -2.60 -5.66
CA TYR A 67 18.64 -2.93 -6.59
C TYR A 67 18.76 -4.37 -7.12
N GLU A 68 19.94 -4.76 -7.58
CA GLU A 68 20.20 -6.11 -8.06
C GLU A 68 19.97 -7.16 -6.96
N LEU A 69 20.33 -6.84 -5.72
CA LEU A 69 20.06 -7.69 -4.57
C LEU A 69 18.55 -7.84 -4.31
N GLN A 70 17.78 -6.74 -4.36
CA GLN A 70 16.33 -6.79 -4.21
C GLN A 70 15.67 -7.58 -5.36
N LYS A 71 16.13 -7.39 -6.59
CA LYS A 71 15.66 -8.13 -7.75
C LYS A 71 15.86 -9.63 -7.56
N LYS A 72 17.09 -10.04 -7.24
CA LYS A 72 17.43 -11.44 -6.97
C LYS A 72 16.59 -12.02 -5.82
N TYR A 73 16.41 -11.25 -4.75
CA TYR A 73 15.58 -11.66 -3.62
C TYR A 73 14.14 -11.99 -4.08
N TYR A 74 13.49 -11.10 -4.86
CA TYR A 74 12.13 -11.35 -5.30
C TYR A 74 12.03 -12.45 -6.36
N GLU A 75 13.01 -12.59 -7.24
CA GLU A 75 13.09 -13.73 -8.16
C GLU A 75 13.14 -15.05 -7.39
N ASP A 76 13.98 -15.12 -6.35
CA ASP A 76 14.08 -16.31 -5.50
C ASP A 76 12.81 -16.50 -4.64
N TYR A 77 12.18 -15.41 -4.19
CA TYR A 77 10.93 -15.47 -3.44
C TYR A 77 9.80 -16.06 -4.29
N VAL A 78 9.62 -15.58 -5.51
CA VAL A 78 8.60 -16.11 -6.44
C VAL A 78 8.91 -17.57 -6.81
N ARG A 79 10.17 -17.92 -7.04
CA ARG A 79 10.58 -19.29 -7.40
C ARG A 79 10.25 -20.32 -6.31
N ARG A 80 10.15 -19.93 -5.05
CA ARG A 80 9.72 -20.81 -3.95
C ARG A 80 8.25 -21.20 -4.01
N HIS A 81 7.46 -20.50 -4.81
CA HIS A 81 6.03 -20.77 -5.00
C HIS A 81 5.84 -21.38 -6.40
N PRO A 82 5.65 -22.70 -6.55
CA PRO A 82 5.66 -23.36 -7.86
C PRO A 82 4.57 -22.86 -8.81
N ASN A 83 3.49 -22.31 -8.25
CA ASN A 83 2.35 -21.81 -9.03
C ASN A 83 2.44 -20.32 -9.35
N TRP A 84 3.52 -19.65 -8.97
CA TRP A 84 3.73 -18.24 -9.26
C TRP A 84 4.62 -18.06 -10.49
N ASN A 85 4.14 -17.27 -11.44
CA ASN A 85 4.90 -16.89 -12.63
C ASN A 85 5.27 -15.40 -12.52
N LEU A 86 6.55 -15.09 -12.42
CA LEU A 86 7.03 -13.71 -12.38
C LEU A 86 6.88 -13.07 -13.77
N VAL A 87 5.95 -12.13 -13.89
CA VAL A 87 5.72 -11.38 -15.12
C VAL A 87 6.78 -10.30 -15.31
N ARG A 88 6.95 -9.45 -14.29
CA ARG A 88 7.88 -8.31 -14.35
C ARG A 88 8.15 -7.72 -12.98
N ILE A 89 9.34 -7.13 -12.83
CA ILE A 89 9.70 -6.26 -11.70
C ILE A 89 9.61 -4.81 -12.19
N TYR A 90 8.70 -4.04 -11.58
CA TYR A 90 8.51 -2.61 -11.81
C TYR A 90 9.26 -1.85 -10.75
N ALA A 91 10.23 -1.03 -11.16
CA ALA A 91 11.05 -0.28 -10.22
C ALA A 91 11.03 1.21 -10.58
N ASP A 92 10.62 2.04 -9.63
CA ASP A 92 10.71 3.48 -9.74
C ASP A 92 11.84 4.02 -8.86
N GLU A 93 12.53 5.03 -9.36
CA GLU A 93 13.56 5.73 -8.60
C GLU A 93 12.93 6.61 -7.51
N GLY A 94 13.36 6.38 -6.28
CA GLY A 94 12.96 7.20 -5.13
C GLY A 94 13.88 8.39 -4.96
N ILE A 95 13.68 9.47 -5.71
CA ILE A 95 14.39 10.72 -5.49
C ILE A 95 13.82 11.39 -4.23
N SER A 96 14.69 11.64 -3.24
CA SER A 96 14.34 12.40 -2.04
C SER A 96 14.13 13.87 -2.41
N GLY A 97 12.96 14.38 -2.13
CA GLY A 97 12.78 15.78 -1.71
C GLY A 97 12.04 16.71 -2.62
N THR A 98 12.10 16.74 -3.94
CA THR A 98 11.48 17.84 -4.71
C THR A 98 11.05 17.56 -6.14
N SER A 99 11.39 16.44 -6.74
CA SER A 99 10.86 16.17 -8.06
C SER A 99 9.58 15.36 -7.96
N LEU A 100 8.58 15.76 -8.71
CA LEU A 100 7.45 14.98 -9.16
C LEU A 100 8.00 13.79 -9.98
N ALA A 101 8.79 12.92 -9.33
CA ALA A 101 9.29 11.70 -9.95
C ALA A 101 8.07 10.97 -10.47
N ARG A 102 7.92 11.00 -11.77
CA ARG A 102 6.87 10.31 -12.49
C ARG A 102 7.06 8.84 -12.13
N ARG A 103 6.10 8.27 -11.40
CA ARG A 103 6.07 6.84 -11.07
C ARG A 103 5.64 6.07 -12.33
N GLU A 104 6.45 6.16 -13.38
CA GLU A 104 6.14 5.61 -14.70
C GLU A 104 5.96 4.09 -14.62
N GLN A 105 6.84 3.42 -13.87
CA GLN A 105 6.74 1.97 -13.70
C GLN A 105 5.51 1.56 -12.87
N PHE A 106 5.14 2.35 -11.86
CA PHE A 106 3.90 2.12 -11.13
C PHE A 106 2.66 2.27 -12.02
N HIS A 107 2.60 3.33 -12.82
CA HIS A 107 1.48 3.54 -13.75
C HIS A 107 1.43 2.44 -14.81
N GLN A 108 2.59 2.00 -15.31
CA GLN A 108 2.65 0.87 -16.24
C GLN A 108 2.14 -0.41 -15.59
N MET A 109 2.55 -0.70 -14.35
CA MET A 109 2.04 -1.83 -13.57
C MET A 109 0.52 -1.80 -13.43
N ILE A 110 -0.05 -0.65 -13.06
CA ILE A 110 -1.52 -0.49 -12.95
C ILE A 110 -2.21 -0.73 -14.30
N THR A 111 -1.61 -0.27 -15.39
CA THR A 111 -2.14 -0.50 -16.75
C THR A 111 -2.13 -2.00 -17.08
N ASP A 112 -1.05 -2.71 -16.76
CA ASP A 112 -0.94 -4.15 -16.98
C ASP A 112 -1.91 -4.96 -16.08
N CYS A 113 -2.18 -4.48 -14.85
CA CYS A 113 -3.25 -5.04 -13.99
C CYS A 113 -4.63 -4.90 -14.64
N LYS A 114 -4.96 -3.70 -15.15
CA LYS A 114 -6.23 -3.45 -15.85
C LYS A 114 -6.36 -4.29 -17.13
N ALA A 115 -5.27 -4.61 -17.78
CA ALA A 115 -5.22 -5.50 -18.93
C ALA A 115 -5.31 -6.99 -18.59
N GLY A 116 -5.43 -7.35 -17.30
CA GLY A 116 -5.54 -8.74 -16.83
C GLY A 116 -4.24 -9.55 -16.93
N LYS A 117 -3.08 -8.88 -17.02
CA LYS A 117 -1.78 -9.56 -17.13
C LYS A 117 -1.18 -9.93 -15.78
N ILE A 118 -1.70 -9.37 -14.68
CA ILE A 118 -1.18 -9.49 -13.33
C ILE A 118 -2.33 -9.89 -12.41
N ASP A 119 -2.11 -10.93 -11.60
CA ASP A 119 -3.05 -11.40 -10.59
C ASP A 119 -2.62 -10.98 -9.17
N LEU A 120 -1.31 -10.87 -8.94
CA LEU A 120 -0.74 -10.56 -7.63
C LEU A 120 0.42 -9.57 -7.76
N ILE A 121 0.41 -8.54 -6.92
CA ILE A 121 1.51 -7.60 -6.75
C ILE A 121 2.22 -7.90 -5.43
N LEU A 122 3.54 -8.07 -5.48
CA LEU A 122 4.40 -8.15 -4.30
C LEU A 122 5.11 -6.81 -4.10
N THR A 123 5.12 -6.30 -2.89
CA THR A 123 5.85 -5.10 -2.53
C THR A 123 6.40 -5.21 -1.11
N LYS A 124 7.52 -4.56 -0.85
CA LYS A 124 8.16 -4.63 0.47
C LYS A 124 7.28 -4.09 1.59
N GLY A 125 6.45 -3.07 1.31
CA GLY A 125 5.57 -2.51 2.32
C GLY A 125 4.75 -1.33 1.81
N VAL A 126 3.79 -0.90 2.62
CA VAL A 126 2.82 0.16 2.31
C VAL A 126 3.52 1.46 1.91
N SER A 127 4.59 1.85 2.65
CA SER A 127 5.37 3.07 2.37
C SER A 127 6.13 3.05 1.05
N ARG A 128 6.38 1.85 0.49
CA ARG A 128 6.98 1.68 -0.84
C ARG A 128 5.95 1.69 -1.94
N PHE A 129 4.76 1.17 -1.66
CA PHE A 129 3.67 1.09 -2.62
C PHE A 129 2.98 2.43 -2.86
N ALA A 130 2.71 3.20 -1.81
CA ALA A 130 2.04 4.49 -1.92
C ALA A 130 2.79 5.61 -1.18
N ARG A 131 2.52 6.88 -1.56
CA ARG A 131 3.11 8.06 -0.91
C ARG A 131 2.39 8.42 0.38
N ASN A 132 1.11 8.15 0.42
CA ASN A 132 0.25 8.36 1.57
C ASN A 132 -0.78 7.23 1.64
N VAL A 133 -1.50 7.23 2.75
CA VAL A 133 -2.52 6.25 3.10
C VAL A 133 -3.68 6.23 2.14
N VAL A 134 -4.17 7.40 1.79
CA VAL A 134 -5.36 7.55 0.94
C VAL A 134 -5.08 6.96 -0.44
N ASP A 135 -3.90 7.24 -1.00
CA ASP A 135 -3.47 6.68 -2.28
C ASP A 135 -3.32 5.16 -2.21
N CYS A 136 -2.82 4.63 -1.08
CA CYS A 136 -2.71 3.19 -0.89
C CYS A 136 -4.08 2.52 -0.92
N ILE A 137 -4.99 2.98 -0.06
CA ILE A 137 -6.33 2.40 0.09
C ILE A 137 -7.12 2.53 -1.22
N SER A 138 -7.10 3.69 -1.87
CA SER A 138 -7.81 3.91 -3.13
C SER A 138 -7.27 3.02 -4.25
N THR A 139 -5.94 2.85 -4.33
CA THR A 139 -5.33 1.97 -5.33
C THR A 139 -5.67 0.51 -5.08
N VAL A 140 -5.54 0.04 -3.84
CA VAL A 140 -5.89 -1.33 -3.44
C VAL A 140 -7.36 -1.63 -3.73
N ARG A 141 -8.26 -0.70 -3.40
CA ARG A 141 -9.69 -0.84 -3.69
C ARG A 141 -9.95 -0.91 -5.19
N MET A 142 -9.39 -0.01 -5.96
CA MET A 142 -9.49 -0.02 -7.43
C MET A 142 -9.02 -1.35 -8.02
N LEU A 143 -7.91 -1.93 -7.52
CA LEU A 143 -7.38 -3.21 -7.96
C LEU A 143 -8.30 -4.38 -7.58
N SER A 144 -8.95 -4.34 -6.41
CA SER A 144 -9.91 -5.37 -5.97
C SER A 144 -11.22 -5.34 -6.76
N GLU A 145 -11.61 -4.19 -7.31
CA GLU A 145 -12.84 -3.98 -8.08
C GLU A 145 -12.70 -4.32 -9.58
N LEU A 146 -11.49 -4.67 -10.05
CA LEU A 146 -11.28 -5.09 -11.43
C LEU A 146 -12.08 -6.36 -11.77
N SER A 147 -12.38 -6.58 -13.04
CA SER A 147 -13.07 -7.79 -13.53
C SER A 147 -12.36 -9.06 -13.09
N SER A 148 -11.02 -9.05 -13.08
CA SER A 148 -10.16 -10.01 -12.40
C SER A 148 -9.50 -9.27 -11.24
N PRO A 149 -9.94 -9.49 -9.99
CA PRO A 149 -9.37 -8.84 -8.83
C PRO A 149 -7.87 -9.11 -8.70
N VAL A 150 -7.09 -8.05 -8.50
CA VAL A 150 -5.64 -8.13 -8.32
C VAL A 150 -5.32 -7.95 -6.83
N GLY A 151 -4.64 -8.94 -6.24
CA GLY A 151 -4.17 -8.88 -4.86
C GLY A 151 -2.88 -8.06 -4.74
N VAL A 152 -2.71 -7.41 -3.59
CA VAL A 152 -1.43 -6.78 -3.20
C VAL A 152 -0.96 -7.40 -1.91
N PHE A 153 0.26 -7.93 -1.89
CA PHE A 153 0.89 -8.46 -0.69
C PHE A 153 2.00 -7.53 -0.22
N PHE A 154 1.82 -7.01 0.99
CA PHE A 154 2.76 -6.15 1.70
C PHE A 154 3.61 -7.02 2.61
N GLU A 155 4.85 -7.29 2.20
CA GLU A 155 5.74 -8.26 2.85
C GLU A 155 6.07 -7.86 4.30
N SER A 156 6.51 -6.60 4.53
CA SER A 156 6.91 -6.13 5.87
C SER A 156 5.78 -6.15 6.89
N GLU A 157 4.57 -5.87 6.45
CA GLU A 157 3.36 -5.83 7.29
C GLU A 157 2.62 -7.18 7.31
N CYS A 158 3.02 -8.14 6.45
CA CYS A 158 2.32 -9.41 6.26
C CYS A 158 0.82 -9.24 5.94
N ILE A 159 0.47 -8.19 5.18
CA ILE A 159 -0.91 -7.87 4.82
C ILE A 159 -1.18 -8.28 3.38
N PHE A 160 -2.27 -9.03 3.17
CA PHE A 160 -2.80 -9.34 1.84
C PHE A 160 -4.11 -8.60 1.59
N SER A 161 -4.15 -7.76 0.57
CA SER A 161 -5.20 -6.77 0.35
C SER A 161 -6.60 -7.31 0.07
N LEU A 162 -6.73 -8.55 -0.39
CA LEU A 162 -8.03 -9.18 -0.69
C LEU A 162 -8.63 -9.96 0.50
N LYS A 163 -7.97 -9.97 1.67
CA LYS A 163 -8.57 -10.50 2.90
C LYS A 163 -9.54 -9.48 3.52
N ASP A 164 -10.61 -9.97 4.13
CA ASP A 164 -11.68 -9.15 4.71
C ASP A 164 -11.17 -8.13 5.75
N ASP A 165 -10.19 -8.51 6.57
CA ASP A 165 -9.61 -7.64 7.61
C ASP A 165 -8.54 -6.68 7.08
N SER A 166 -8.15 -6.79 5.82
CA SER A 166 -7.01 -6.06 5.26
C SER A 166 -7.21 -4.54 5.21
N GLN A 167 -8.42 -4.08 4.95
CA GLN A 167 -8.71 -2.63 4.88
C GLN A 167 -8.52 -1.96 6.24
N MET A 168 -8.93 -2.61 7.33
CA MET A 168 -8.73 -2.12 8.69
C MET A 168 -7.24 -2.12 9.05
N ALA A 169 -6.54 -3.21 8.75
CA ALA A 169 -5.10 -3.34 8.96
C ALA A 169 -4.30 -2.29 8.16
N LEU A 170 -4.62 -2.09 6.89
CA LEU A 170 -4.01 -1.05 6.05
C LEU A 170 -4.28 0.35 6.59
N SER A 171 -5.50 0.65 7.01
CA SER A 171 -5.86 1.95 7.59
C SER A 171 -5.11 2.21 8.89
N PHE A 172 -4.97 1.21 9.75
CA PHE A 172 -4.23 1.31 10.99
C PHE A 172 -2.73 1.52 10.75
N GLN A 173 -2.09 0.70 9.92
CA GLN A 173 -0.68 0.84 9.55
C GLN A 173 -0.37 2.20 8.95
N ALA A 174 -1.26 2.64 8.15
CA ALA A 174 -1.19 3.90 7.47
C ALA A 174 -1.28 5.09 8.45
N THR A 175 -2.14 5.03 9.45
CA THR A 175 -2.23 6.03 10.53
C THR A 175 -0.95 6.03 11.36
N MET A 176 -0.42 4.85 11.71
CA MET A 176 0.85 4.72 12.43
C MET A 176 2.02 5.35 11.67
N ALA A 177 2.14 5.09 10.36
CA ALA A 177 3.19 5.67 9.53
C ALA A 177 3.10 7.21 9.44
N GLN A 178 1.88 7.75 9.46
CA GLN A 178 1.65 9.19 9.48
C GLN A 178 2.06 9.79 10.83
N GLU A 179 1.71 9.16 11.94
CA GLU A 179 2.10 9.57 13.29
C GLU A 179 3.63 9.54 13.48
N GLU A 180 4.32 8.50 12.96
CA GLU A 180 5.78 8.46 12.97
C GLU A 180 6.40 9.65 12.21
N SER A 181 5.85 10.00 11.06
CA SER A 181 6.32 11.14 10.27
C SER A 181 6.15 12.46 11.03
N HIS A 182 4.99 12.66 11.67
CA HIS A 182 4.73 13.82 12.51
C HIS A 182 5.65 13.88 13.73
N THR A 183 5.88 12.75 14.38
CA THR A 183 6.77 12.65 15.54
C THR A 183 8.22 12.98 15.17
N ARG A 184 8.70 12.47 14.03
CA ARG A 184 10.04 12.82 13.50
C ARG A 184 10.16 14.32 13.21
N SER A 185 9.15 14.92 12.57
CA SER A 185 9.14 16.36 12.29
C SER A 185 9.15 17.19 13.56
N ARG A 186 8.36 16.84 14.57
CA ARG A 186 8.35 17.50 15.90
C ARG A 186 9.68 17.35 16.63
N SER A 187 10.27 16.15 16.61
CA SER A 187 11.59 15.91 17.21
C SER A 187 12.68 16.75 16.54
N MET A 188 12.63 16.87 15.22
CA MET A 188 13.56 17.69 14.46
C MET A 188 13.37 19.18 14.77
N GLU A 189 12.15 19.66 14.82
CA GLU A 189 11.82 21.04 15.19
C GLU A 189 12.30 21.36 16.63
N THR A 190 12.04 20.46 17.57
CA THR A 190 12.50 20.59 18.96
C THR A 190 14.01 20.63 19.05
N SER A 191 14.70 19.73 18.33
CA SER A 191 16.17 19.69 18.26
C SER A 191 16.74 20.98 17.66
N LEU A 192 16.11 21.50 16.59
CA LEU A 192 16.50 22.77 15.99
C LEU A 192 16.32 23.94 16.96
N ARG A 193 15.20 24.01 17.67
CA ARG A 193 14.95 25.04 18.71
C ARG A 193 15.98 24.98 19.81
N MET A 194 16.24 23.81 20.37
CA MET A 194 17.26 23.64 21.43
C MET A 194 18.65 24.11 20.98
N ARG A 195 19.01 23.86 19.72
CA ARG A 195 20.29 24.32 19.17
C ARG A 195 20.33 25.84 18.99
N LEU A 196 19.25 26.43 18.47
CA LEU A 196 19.13 27.88 18.32
C LEU A 196 19.14 28.60 19.68
N ASP A 197 18.44 28.08 20.67
CA ASP A 197 18.40 28.60 22.04
C ASP A 197 19.78 28.48 22.71
N GLY A 198 20.54 27.42 22.38
CA GLY A 198 21.95 27.24 22.80
C GLY A 198 22.96 28.05 22.00
N GLY A 199 22.53 28.90 21.05
CA GLY A 199 23.42 29.72 20.23
C GLY A 199 24.18 28.93 19.16
N LEU A 200 23.78 27.69 18.84
CA LEU A 200 24.40 26.81 17.84
C LEU A 200 23.55 26.76 16.56
N PRO A 201 23.64 27.74 15.66
CA PRO A 201 22.88 27.73 14.42
C PRO A 201 23.33 26.59 13.49
N LEU A 202 22.38 25.96 12.79
CA LEU A 202 22.67 25.05 11.70
C LEU A 202 23.01 25.88 10.45
N THR A 203 24.28 26.20 10.31
CA THR A 203 24.73 26.90 9.10
C THR A 203 25.25 25.86 8.09
N PRO A 204 24.91 26.00 6.80
CA PRO A 204 25.59 25.26 5.75
C PRO A 204 27.08 25.64 5.75
N LYS A 205 27.91 24.86 5.06
CA LYS A 205 29.30 25.24 4.84
C LYS A 205 29.37 26.63 4.20
N LEU A 206 29.88 27.59 4.93
CA LEU A 206 30.06 28.97 4.46
C LEU A 206 31.52 29.13 4.07
N LEU A 207 31.76 29.74 2.92
CA LEU A 207 33.12 30.09 2.47
C LEU A 207 33.82 30.99 3.51
N GLY A 208 35.02 30.66 3.88
CA GLY A 208 35.78 31.42 4.89
C GLY A 208 35.45 31.06 6.36
N TYR A 209 34.59 30.04 6.59
CA TYR A 209 34.23 29.60 7.95
C TYR A 209 34.32 28.10 8.11
N SER A 210 34.73 27.65 9.26
CA SER A 210 34.72 26.24 9.70
C SER A 210 34.01 26.12 11.05
N HIS A 211 33.66 24.91 11.44
CA HIS A 211 33.12 24.65 12.78
C HIS A 211 34.24 24.12 13.67
N ASP A 212 34.30 24.61 14.90
CA ASP A 212 35.19 24.06 15.93
C ASP A 212 34.64 22.75 16.49
N SER A 213 35.37 22.13 17.45
CA SER A 213 34.95 20.90 18.12
C SER A 213 33.66 21.02 18.93
N GLU A 214 33.24 22.23 19.26
CA GLU A 214 32.00 22.54 20.00
C GLU A 214 30.82 22.91 19.06
N GLY A 215 31.10 23.04 17.75
CA GLY A 215 30.10 23.36 16.74
C GLY A 215 29.93 24.87 16.48
N ASN A 216 30.76 25.75 17.04
CA ASN A 216 30.73 27.18 16.80
C ASN A 216 31.41 27.53 15.47
N LEU A 217 30.92 28.58 14.80
CA LEU A 217 31.51 29.09 13.57
C LEU A 217 32.82 29.85 13.88
N VAL A 218 33.91 29.42 13.29
CA VAL A 218 35.24 30.04 13.40
C VAL A 218 35.71 30.46 12.00
N VAL A 219 36.34 31.63 11.90
CA VAL A 219 36.90 32.12 10.63
C VAL A 219 38.00 31.20 10.17
N ASN A 220 37.96 30.74 8.95
CA ASN A 220 39.01 29.95 8.32
C ASN A 220 39.88 30.87 7.44
N PRO A 221 41.07 31.26 7.89
CA PRO A 221 41.90 32.22 7.18
C PRO A 221 42.56 31.64 5.91
N LYS A 222 42.34 30.36 5.61
CA LYS A 222 42.92 29.68 4.44
C LYS A 222 41.95 29.58 3.25
N GLU A 223 40.73 29.94 3.43
CA GLU A 223 39.68 30.07 2.39
C GLU A 223 39.36 31.55 2.12
#